data_34fb12cf034063bcf4b0d552b66ebf50
#
_entry.id   34fb12cf034063bcf4b0d552b66ebf50
#
_cell.length_a   1.000
_cell.length_b   1.000
_cell.length_c   1.000
_cell.angle_alpha   90.00
_cell.angle_beta   90.00
_cell.angle_gamma   90.00
#
_symmetry.space_group_name_H-M   'P 1'
#
loop_
_entity.id
_entity.type
_entity.pdbx_description
1 polymer ?
#
loop_
_entity_poly.entity_id
_entity_poly.type
_entity_poly.pdbx_seq_one_letter_code
_entity_poly.pdbx_strand_id
1 'polypeptide(L)'
;MSTLTRSNVVGVIAGVVRWIGLLCALVLVVHVLLTVGDANPDNGITRFFSTAADPLALAFKSLFTPDNAHLRVLVNYGLAALFWLIVSAVLSRLIRRLA
;
A
#
# COMPACT_ATOMS: atom_id res chain seq x y z
N MET A 1 28.49 -12.38 -16.85
CA MET A 1 28.11 -11.97 -15.48
C MET A 1 28.06 -13.19 -14.58
N SER A 2 28.61 -13.10 -13.40
CA SER A 2 28.61 -14.25 -12.48
C SER A 2 27.21 -14.52 -11.94
N THR A 3 26.94 -15.78 -11.61
CA THR A 3 25.67 -16.21 -10.99
C THR A 3 25.42 -15.44 -9.70
N LEU A 4 26.46 -15.18 -8.91
CA LEU A 4 26.37 -14.48 -7.65
C LEU A 4 25.89 -13.03 -7.85
N THR A 5 26.44 -12.33 -8.86
CA THR A 5 26.01 -10.96 -9.17
C THR A 5 24.55 -10.93 -9.62
N ARG A 6 24.13 -11.91 -10.41
CA ARG A 6 22.75 -12.02 -10.86
C ARG A 6 21.80 -12.23 -9.68
N SER A 7 22.15 -13.10 -8.74
CA SER A 7 21.36 -13.32 -7.52
C SER A 7 21.25 -12.06 -6.69
N ASN A 8 22.33 -11.27 -6.57
CA ASN A 8 22.31 -10.03 -5.81
C ASN A 8 21.39 -8.99 -6.45
N VAL A 9 21.43 -8.85 -7.77
CA VAL A 9 20.57 -7.92 -8.52
C VAL A 9 19.11 -8.32 -8.35
N VAL A 10 18.79 -9.60 -8.51
CA VAL A 10 17.42 -10.10 -8.35
C VAL A 10 16.93 -9.88 -6.93
N GLY A 11 17.77 -10.14 -5.92
CA GLY A 11 17.43 -9.92 -4.53
C GLY A 11 17.13 -8.44 -4.23
N VAL A 12 17.91 -7.53 -4.79
CA VAL A 12 17.68 -6.08 -4.63
C VAL A 12 16.36 -5.68 -5.28
N ILE A 13 16.09 -6.13 -6.50
CA ILE A 13 14.85 -5.81 -7.20
C ILE A 13 13.63 -6.34 -6.42
N ALA A 14 13.69 -7.60 -5.98
CA ALA A 14 12.61 -8.20 -5.20
C ALA A 14 12.39 -7.44 -3.88
N GLY A 15 13.48 -7.03 -3.22
CA GLY A 15 13.42 -6.25 -2.00
C GLY A 15 12.80 -4.88 -2.23
N VAL A 16 13.15 -4.19 -3.32
CA VAL A 16 12.57 -2.90 -3.67
C VAL A 16 11.08 -3.03 -3.91
N VAL A 17 10.64 -4.03 -4.65
CA VAL A 17 9.22 -4.29 -4.89
C VAL A 17 8.48 -4.49 -3.58
N ARG A 18 9.04 -5.28 -2.67
CA ARG A 18 8.43 -5.53 -1.36
C ARG A 18 8.35 -4.24 -0.53
N TRP A 19 9.42 -3.44 -0.52
CA TRP A 19 9.43 -2.17 0.20
C TRP A 19 8.41 -1.17 -0.33
N ILE A 20 8.27 -1.08 -1.65
CA ILE A 20 7.25 -0.22 -2.27
C ILE A 20 5.86 -0.64 -1.79
N GLY A 21 5.57 -1.94 -1.80
CA GLY A 21 4.28 -2.44 -1.31
C GLY A 21 4.03 -2.11 0.15
N LEU A 22 5.06 -2.26 1.00
CA LEU A 22 4.96 -1.94 2.42
C LEU A 22 4.71 -0.45 2.64
N LEU A 23 5.42 0.41 1.90
CA LEU A 23 5.22 1.86 2.02
C LEU A 23 3.83 2.28 1.56
N CYS A 24 3.35 1.71 0.44
CA CYS A 24 2.00 1.99 -0.04
C CYS A 24 0.94 1.56 0.98
N ALA A 25 1.10 0.37 1.56
CA ALA A 25 0.19 -0.12 2.60
C ALA A 25 0.23 0.76 3.83
N LEU A 26 1.43 1.21 4.24
CA LEU A 26 1.58 2.09 5.39
C LEU A 26 0.84 3.42 5.18
N VAL A 27 0.99 4.03 4.00
CA VAL A 27 0.29 5.28 3.67
C VAL A 27 -1.22 5.09 3.78
N LEU A 28 -1.74 3.98 3.25
CA LEU A 28 -3.16 3.67 3.31
C LEU A 28 -3.64 3.46 4.75
N VAL A 29 -2.88 2.72 5.55
CA VAL A 29 -3.23 2.46 6.95
C VAL A 29 -3.24 3.77 7.76
N VAL A 30 -2.22 4.61 7.58
CA VAL A 30 -2.16 5.91 8.28
C VAL A 30 -3.36 6.78 7.89
N HIS A 31 -3.70 6.80 6.59
CA HIS A 31 -4.89 7.54 6.14
C HIS A 31 -6.16 7.04 6.83
N VAL A 32 -6.34 5.71 6.93
CA VAL A 32 -7.48 5.11 7.62
C VAL A 32 -7.51 5.56 9.10
N LEU A 33 -6.39 5.47 9.78
CA LEU A 33 -6.30 5.84 11.20
C LEU A 33 -6.62 7.33 11.41
N LEU A 34 -6.10 8.20 10.55
CA LEU A 34 -6.38 9.63 10.64
C LEU A 34 -7.85 9.93 10.38
N THR A 35 -8.46 9.27 9.42
CA THR A 35 -9.87 9.49 9.07
C THR A 35 -10.80 8.95 10.15
N VAL A 36 -10.58 7.72 10.61
CA VAL A 36 -11.39 7.09 11.64
C VAL A 36 -11.24 7.81 12.98
N GLY A 37 -10.03 8.33 13.25
CA GLY A 37 -9.75 9.13 14.45
C GLY A 37 -10.19 10.59 14.36
N ASP A 38 -10.87 10.97 13.28
CA ASP A 38 -11.38 12.35 13.06
C ASP A 38 -10.26 13.41 13.12
N ALA A 39 -9.10 13.08 12.57
CA ALA A 39 -8.01 14.05 12.47
C ALA A 39 -8.44 15.25 11.66
N ASN A 40 -7.92 16.44 12.04
CA ASN A 40 -8.28 17.69 11.37
C ASN A 40 -7.89 17.64 9.89
N PRO A 41 -8.87 17.69 8.94
CA PRO A 41 -8.56 17.63 7.51
C PRO A 41 -7.73 18.80 7.00
N ASP A 42 -7.66 19.89 7.75
CA ASP A 42 -6.83 21.06 7.38
C ASP A 42 -5.38 20.90 7.84
N ASN A 43 -5.06 19.89 8.65
CA ASN A 43 -3.70 19.59 9.08
C ASN A 43 -2.87 19.10 7.89
N GLY A 44 -1.64 19.61 7.75
CA GLY A 44 -0.78 19.28 6.61
C GLY A 44 -0.44 17.79 6.52
N ILE A 45 -0.24 17.12 7.66
CA ILE A 45 0.03 15.68 7.69
C ILE A 45 -1.20 14.89 7.23
N THR A 46 -2.38 15.26 7.73
CA THR A 46 -3.64 14.61 7.33
C THR A 46 -3.87 14.78 5.83
N ARG A 47 -3.66 15.97 5.29
CA ARG A 47 -3.82 16.24 3.86
C ARG A 47 -2.82 15.47 3.02
N PHE A 48 -1.58 15.38 3.48
CA PHE A 48 -0.55 14.64 2.77
C PHE A 48 -0.95 13.17 2.62
N PHE A 49 -1.35 12.51 3.71
CA PHE A 49 -1.74 11.09 3.65
C PHE A 49 -3.03 10.87 2.88
N SER A 50 -3.99 11.79 2.97
CA SER A 50 -5.22 11.72 2.19
C SER A 50 -4.93 11.82 0.69
N THR A 51 -4.08 12.76 0.29
CA THR A 51 -3.71 12.96 -1.11
C THR A 51 -2.91 11.78 -1.65
N ALA A 52 -1.97 11.25 -0.85
CA ALA A 52 -1.15 10.11 -1.25
C ALA A 52 -1.95 8.81 -1.31
N ALA A 53 -2.89 8.63 -0.38
CA ALA A 53 -3.70 7.40 -0.31
C ALA A 53 -4.68 7.28 -1.47
N ASP A 54 -5.17 8.38 -2.01
CA ASP A 54 -6.20 8.35 -3.04
C ASP A 54 -5.80 7.52 -4.26
N PRO A 55 -4.66 7.80 -4.94
CA PRO A 55 -4.24 6.97 -6.07
C PRO A 55 -3.84 5.54 -5.63
N LEU A 56 -3.31 5.37 -4.43
CA LEU A 56 -2.90 4.05 -3.94
C LEU A 56 -4.10 3.15 -3.63
N ALA A 57 -5.26 3.73 -3.34
CA ALA A 57 -6.47 2.95 -3.11
C ALA A 57 -7.01 2.31 -4.39
N LEU A 58 -6.62 2.80 -5.56
CA LEU A 58 -7.01 2.24 -6.85
C LEU A 58 -8.53 2.17 -6.97
N ALA A 59 -9.05 1.07 -7.50
CA ALA A 59 -10.49 0.83 -7.62
C ALA A 59 -11.16 0.53 -6.28
N PHE A 60 -10.38 0.24 -5.23
CA PHE A 60 -10.94 -0.14 -3.93
C PHE A 60 -11.59 1.02 -3.20
N LYS A 61 -11.25 2.26 -3.53
CA LYS A 61 -11.72 3.43 -2.76
C LYS A 61 -13.24 3.62 -2.76
N SER A 62 -13.95 3.02 -3.70
CA SER A 62 -15.40 3.10 -3.78
C SER A 62 -16.05 1.73 -4.00
N LEU A 63 -15.34 0.65 -3.69
CA LEU A 63 -15.81 -0.71 -3.93
C LEU A 63 -17.00 -1.05 -3.03
N PHE A 64 -16.93 -0.69 -1.76
CA PHE A 64 -18.01 -0.87 -0.80
C PHE A 64 -18.50 0.50 -0.34
N THR A 65 -19.81 0.67 -0.21
CA THR A 65 -20.42 1.96 0.12
C THR A 65 -21.37 1.84 1.30
N PRO A 66 -20.89 1.43 2.50
CA PRO A 66 -21.74 1.44 3.68
C PRO A 66 -22.14 2.87 4.05
N ASP A 67 -23.23 3.02 4.79
CA ASP A 67 -23.76 4.34 5.17
C ASP A 67 -22.80 5.09 6.09
N ASN A 68 -22.05 4.36 6.93
CA ASN A 68 -21.09 4.99 7.84
C ASN A 68 -19.81 5.38 7.08
N ALA A 69 -19.46 6.68 7.10
CA ALA A 69 -18.31 7.19 6.38
C ALA A 69 -16.98 6.61 6.89
N HIS A 70 -16.85 6.43 8.21
CA HIS A 70 -15.63 5.83 8.79
C HIS A 70 -15.48 4.38 8.37
N LEU A 71 -16.58 3.64 8.36
CA LEU A 71 -16.58 2.23 7.94
C LEU A 71 -16.22 2.11 6.46
N ARG A 72 -16.71 3.02 5.64
CA ARG A 72 -16.38 3.05 4.21
C ARG A 72 -14.88 3.19 3.99
N VAL A 73 -14.25 4.13 4.68
CA VAL A 73 -12.80 4.34 4.58
C VAL A 73 -12.06 3.11 5.13
N LEU A 74 -12.45 2.61 6.28
CA LEU A 74 -11.80 1.46 6.90
C LEU A 74 -11.81 0.25 5.96
N VAL A 75 -12.96 -0.08 5.38
CA VAL A 75 -13.10 -1.26 4.52
C VAL A 75 -12.35 -1.06 3.20
N ASN A 76 -12.61 0.05 2.50
CA ASN A 76 -12.08 0.25 1.15
C ASN A 76 -10.57 0.46 1.14
N TYR A 77 -10.08 1.33 2.00
CA TYR A 77 -8.64 1.61 2.07
C TYR A 77 -7.89 0.49 2.78
N GLY A 78 -8.55 -0.20 3.73
CA GLY A 78 -7.99 -1.40 4.35
C GLY A 78 -7.78 -2.53 3.35
N LEU A 79 -8.75 -2.76 2.46
CA LEU A 79 -8.62 -3.74 1.38
C LEU A 79 -7.52 -3.34 0.40
N ALA A 80 -7.39 -2.05 0.09
CA ALA A 80 -6.31 -1.57 -0.77
C ALA A 80 -4.95 -1.83 -0.12
N ALA A 81 -4.82 -1.62 1.18
CA ALA A 81 -3.59 -1.90 1.90
C ALA A 81 -3.23 -3.39 1.83
N LEU A 82 -4.21 -4.27 2.05
CA LEU A 82 -4.02 -5.72 1.91
C LEU A 82 -3.61 -6.09 0.50
N PHE A 83 -4.22 -5.47 -0.50
CA PHE A 83 -3.87 -5.68 -1.91
C PHE A 83 -2.38 -5.40 -2.13
N TRP A 84 -1.88 -4.25 -1.68
CA TRP A 84 -0.47 -3.90 -1.83
C TRP A 84 0.45 -4.88 -1.11
N LEU A 85 0.08 -5.32 0.09
CA LEU A 85 0.86 -6.29 0.86
C LEU A 85 0.94 -7.64 0.13
N ILE A 86 -0.20 -8.13 -0.36
CA ILE A 86 -0.27 -9.44 -1.03
C ILE A 86 0.45 -9.39 -2.37
N VAL A 87 0.16 -8.40 -3.20
CA VAL A 87 0.73 -8.28 -4.54
C VAL A 87 2.24 -8.10 -4.47
N SER A 88 2.72 -7.22 -3.58
CA SER A 88 4.16 -7.01 -3.44
C SER A 88 4.88 -8.27 -2.93
N ALA A 89 4.24 -9.01 -2.03
CA ALA A 89 4.81 -10.27 -1.54
C ALA A 89 4.89 -11.32 -2.65
N VAL A 90 3.80 -11.47 -3.42
CA VAL A 90 3.76 -12.43 -4.53
C VAL A 90 4.76 -12.05 -5.61
N LEU A 91 4.79 -10.78 -6.01
CA LEU A 91 5.73 -10.32 -7.03
C LEU A 91 7.18 -10.52 -6.60
N SER A 92 7.51 -10.21 -5.36
CA SER A 92 8.89 -10.39 -4.87
C SER A 92 9.29 -11.87 -4.89
N ARG A 93 8.37 -12.77 -4.53
CA ARG A 93 8.63 -14.22 -4.61
C ARG A 93 8.84 -14.69 -6.04
N LEU A 94 7.99 -14.21 -6.96
CA LEU A 94 8.12 -14.57 -8.38
C LEU A 94 9.44 -14.08 -8.96
N ILE A 95 9.85 -12.85 -8.63
CA ILE A 95 11.12 -12.29 -9.07
C ILE A 95 12.28 -13.17 -8.59
N ARG A 96 12.27 -13.60 -7.33
CA ARG A 96 13.30 -14.46 -6.77
C ARG A 96 13.33 -15.83 -7.45
N ARG A 97 12.16 -16.36 -7.85
CA ARG A 97 12.07 -17.66 -8.54
C ARG A 97 12.60 -17.63 -9.96
N LEU A 98 12.49 -16.47 -10.62
CA LEU A 98 12.93 -16.31 -12.00
C LEU A 98 14.45 -16.14 -12.14
N ALA A 99 15.16 -16.03 -11.04
CA ALA A 99 16.61 -15.89 -11.05
C ALA A 99 17.33 -17.22 -11.27
#